data_c28ace1859818e169e5624cc757bdafd
#
_entry.id   c28ace1859818e169e5624cc757bdafd
#
_cell.length_a   1.000
_cell.length_b   1.000
_cell.length_c   1.000
_cell.angle_alpha   90.00
_cell.angle_beta   90.00
_cell.angle_gamma   90.00
#
_symmetry.space_group_name_H-M   'P 1'
#
loop_
_entity.id
_entity.type
_entity.pdbx_description
1 polymer ?
#
loop_
_entity_poly.entity_id
_entity_poly.type
_entity_poly.pdbx_seq_one_letter_code
_entity_poly.pdbx_strand_id
1 'polypeptide(L)'
;MSKLLRRTLKISVWPAVIMIAAKLFGIIIANVVYNLEFFIDNQIRGVFSVQLYYTDISTTLLVNSYSNLFMIIAIAVPTMYFIIKTSIYQSTIQNPRTIVKITNLNLMRWITKDDTSFLLIFIWCSFLLVASLLVIAQTIQGINYSWIGILAGVLTIFSIWGTIKTYELEIDKIYPREDKLY
;
A
#
# COMPACT_ATOMS: atom_id res chain seq x y z
N MET A 1 19.67 -9.07 -18.53
CA MET A 1 18.63 -8.83 -17.50
C MET A 1 17.43 -9.70 -17.84
N SER A 2 16.96 -10.56 -16.92
CA SER A 2 15.85 -11.47 -17.19
C SER A 2 14.54 -10.70 -17.43
N LYS A 3 13.65 -11.25 -18.27
CA LYS A 3 12.32 -10.63 -18.56
C LYS A 3 11.53 -10.40 -17.27
N LEU A 4 11.65 -11.31 -16.31
CA LEU A 4 11.00 -11.24 -15.00
C LEU A 4 11.51 -10.04 -14.20
N LEU A 5 12.82 -9.84 -14.09
CA LEU A 5 13.42 -8.74 -13.36
C LEU A 5 12.98 -7.37 -13.92
N ARG A 6 12.95 -7.23 -15.25
CA ARG A 6 12.47 -6.01 -15.91
C ARG A 6 11.00 -5.72 -15.62
N ARG A 7 10.16 -6.78 -15.56
CA ARG A 7 8.74 -6.66 -15.24
C ARG A 7 8.54 -6.25 -13.78
N THR A 8 9.27 -6.89 -12.83
CA THR A 8 9.23 -6.57 -11.42
C THR A 8 9.64 -5.12 -11.16
N LEU A 9 10.74 -4.66 -11.73
CA LEU A 9 11.19 -3.27 -11.62
C LEU A 9 10.13 -2.29 -12.13
N LYS A 10 9.51 -2.56 -13.28
CA LYS A 10 8.48 -1.70 -13.86
C LYS A 10 7.24 -1.60 -12.94
N ILE A 11 6.87 -2.68 -12.27
CA ILE A 11 5.71 -2.69 -11.36
C ILE A 11 6.04 -2.01 -10.03
N SER A 12 7.26 -2.19 -9.50
CA SER A 12 7.66 -1.64 -8.20
C SER A 12 7.90 -0.13 -8.19
N VAL A 13 8.12 0.48 -9.35
CA VAL A 13 8.28 1.94 -9.46
C VAL A 13 7.00 2.68 -9.05
N TRP A 14 5.82 2.18 -9.42
CA TRP A 14 4.56 2.85 -9.15
C TRP A 14 4.25 3.02 -7.66
N PRO A 15 4.27 1.98 -6.82
CA PRO A 15 4.05 2.14 -5.38
C PRO A 15 5.09 3.05 -4.73
N ALA A 16 6.36 3.00 -5.16
CA ALA A 16 7.41 3.88 -4.64
C ALA A 16 7.13 5.37 -4.96
N VAL A 17 6.79 5.67 -6.20
CA VAL A 17 6.45 7.05 -6.63
C VAL A 17 5.21 7.56 -5.90
N ILE A 18 4.15 6.74 -5.80
CA ILE A 18 2.92 7.10 -5.11
C ILE A 18 3.19 7.38 -3.62
N MET A 19 4.02 6.57 -2.97
CA MET A 19 4.41 6.73 -1.57
C MET A 19 5.09 8.07 -1.33
N ILE A 20 6.07 8.42 -2.16
CA ILE A 20 6.81 9.69 -2.04
C ILE A 20 5.88 10.87 -2.34
N ALA A 21 5.13 10.80 -3.43
CA ALA A 21 4.19 11.86 -3.82
C ALA A 21 3.12 12.10 -2.75
N ALA A 22 2.53 11.03 -2.20
CA ALA A 22 1.53 11.15 -1.14
C ALA A 22 2.11 11.72 0.16
N LYS A 23 3.35 11.37 0.50
CA LYS A 23 4.03 11.95 1.65
C LYS A 23 4.25 13.45 1.49
N LEU A 24 4.73 13.90 0.33
CA LEU A 24 4.90 15.31 0.01
C LEU A 24 3.55 16.05 0.01
N PHE A 25 2.53 15.44 -0.59
CA PHE A 25 1.17 15.99 -0.60
C PHE A 25 0.60 16.14 0.82
N GLY A 26 0.84 15.17 1.69
CA GLY A 26 0.47 15.25 3.10
C GLY A 26 1.14 16.40 3.84
N ILE A 27 2.42 16.69 3.57
CA ILE A 27 3.13 17.84 4.11
C ILE A 27 2.47 19.15 3.64
N ILE A 28 2.20 19.27 2.34
CA ILE A 28 1.59 20.47 1.76
C ILE A 28 0.21 20.70 2.37
N ILE A 29 -0.64 19.68 2.44
CA ILE A 29 -1.98 19.78 3.04
C ILE A 29 -1.90 20.20 4.50
N ALA A 30 -1.03 19.59 5.30
CA ALA A 30 -0.90 19.93 6.71
C ALA A 30 -0.50 21.41 6.87
N ASN A 31 0.46 21.89 6.08
CA ASN A 31 0.89 23.29 6.14
C ASN A 31 -0.24 24.25 5.72
N VAL A 32 -1.00 23.95 4.67
CA VAL A 32 -2.09 24.81 4.18
C VAL A 32 -3.28 24.81 5.15
N VAL A 33 -3.69 23.64 5.64
CA VAL A 33 -4.87 23.53 6.52
C VAL A 33 -4.64 24.17 7.89
N TYR A 34 -3.45 24.05 8.43
CA TYR A 34 -3.12 24.59 9.75
C TYR A 34 -2.41 25.95 9.70
N ASN A 35 -2.21 26.56 8.52
CA ASN A 35 -1.50 27.83 8.31
C ASN A 35 -0.15 27.88 9.07
N LEU A 36 0.66 26.82 8.87
CA LEU A 36 1.92 26.67 9.59
C LEU A 36 3.04 27.46 8.93
N GLU A 37 3.79 28.18 9.75
CA GLU A 37 5.05 28.79 9.32
C GLU A 37 6.15 27.74 9.36
N PHE A 38 6.85 27.56 8.25
CA PHE A 38 7.97 26.63 8.13
C PHE A 38 9.24 27.37 7.67
N PHE A 39 10.35 26.94 8.18
CA PHE A 39 11.67 27.45 7.77
C PHE A 39 12.39 26.37 6.96
N ILE A 40 12.99 26.79 5.85
CA ILE A 40 13.82 25.93 5.02
C ILE A 40 15.29 26.17 5.46
N ASP A 41 15.96 25.10 5.90
CA ASP A 41 17.38 25.21 6.18
C ASP A 41 18.17 25.30 4.86
N ASN A 42 18.82 26.44 4.65
CA ASN A 42 19.66 26.68 3.48
C ASN A 42 21.07 26.09 3.63
N GLN A 43 21.40 25.48 4.78
CA GLN A 43 22.70 24.79 4.97
C GLN A 43 22.64 23.39 4.30
N ILE A 44 22.46 23.37 3.00
CA ILE A 44 22.37 22.15 2.20
C ILE A 44 23.75 21.50 2.15
N ARG A 45 23.95 20.42 2.91
CA ARG A 45 25.12 19.53 2.79
C ARG A 45 24.95 18.41 1.74
N GLY A 46 23.82 18.35 1.03
CA GLY A 46 23.57 17.37 -0.02
C GLY A 46 22.30 17.66 -0.81
N VAL A 47 22.26 17.20 -2.05
CA VAL A 47 21.19 17.47 -3.03
C VAL A 47 19.80 16.98 -2.57
N PHE A 48 19.72 16.10 -1.56
CA PHE A 48 18.47 15.50 -1.06
C PHE A 48 18.15 15.83 0.41
N SER A 49 18.87 16.78 1.04
CA SER A 49 18.71 17.11 2.46
C SER A 49 17.95 18.42 2.69
N VAL A 50 16.84 18.62 1.98
CA VAL A 50 15.93 19.72 2.35
C VAL A 50 15.17 19.30 3.60
N GLN A 51 15.50 19.90 4.75
CA GLN A 51 14.76 19.71 5.99
C GLN A 51 13.85 20.91 6.22
N LEU A 52 12.57 20.61 6.47
CA LEU A 52 11.59 21.59 6.90
C LEU A 52 11.62 21.67 8.42
N TYR A 53 11.92 22.83 8.97
CA TYR A 53 11.89 23.07 10.40
C TYR A 53 10.64 23.85 10.78
N TYR A 54 10.04 23.42 11.85
CA TYR A 54 8.91 24.11 12.49
C TYR A 54 9.36 24.65 13.83
N THR A 55 8.77 25.75 14.25
CA THR A 55 9.09 26.43 15.51
C THR A 55 8.82 25.55 16.73
N ASP A 56 7.77 24.73 16.66
CA ASP A 56 7.31 23.89 17.76
C ASP A 56 7.42 22.39 17.47
N ILE A 57 7.78 21.62 18.49
CA ILE A 57 7.83 20.16 18.42
C ILE A 57 6.43 19.61 18.12
N SER A 58 5.36 20.20 18.68
CA SER A 58 3.97 19.83 18.44
C SER A 58 3.57 19.96 16.97
N THR A 59 4.03 21.04 16.32
CA THR A 59 3.80 21.29 14.90
C THR A 59 4.53 20.27 14.02
N THR A 60 5.78 19.97 14.35
CA THR A 60 6.57 18.95 13.66
C THR A 60 5.90 17.56 13.76
N LEU A 61 5.43 17.20 14.95
CA LEU A 61 4.73 15.95 15.20
C LEU A 61 3.41 15.88 14.41
N LEU A 62 2.66 16.98 14.32
CA LEU A 62 1.42 17.07 13.56
C LEU A 62 1.70 16.85 12.06
N VAL A 63 2.64 17.60 11.48
CA VAL A 63 2.96 17.52 10.04
C VAL A 63 3.47 16.12 9.66
N ASN A 64 4.39 15.55 10.46
CA ASN A 64 4.88 14.20 10.24
C ASN A 64 3.75 13.17 10.30
N SER A 65 2.87 13.31 11.27
CA SER A 65 1.73 12.41 11.47
C SER A 65 0.78 12.41 10.26
N TYR A 66 0.36 13.57 9.80
CA TYR A 66 -0.50 13.66 8.62
C TYR A 66 0.21 13.23 7.35
N SER A 67 1.47 13.61 7.14
CA SER A 67 2.27 13.17 6.01
C SER A 67 2.38 11.65 5.93
N ASN A 68 2.65 10.98 7.04
CA ASN A 68 2.71 9.52 7.12
C ASN A 68 1.34 8.88 6.93
N LEU A 69 0.27 9.50 7.42
CA LEU A 69 -1.11 9.06 7.19
C LEU A 69 -1.44 9.04 5.68
N PHE A 70 -1.18 10.14 4.97
CA PHE A 70 -1.39 10.21 3.52
C PHE A 70 -0.58 9.16 2.78
N MET A 71 0.69 8.96 3.16
CA MET A 71 1.56 7.95 2.58
C MET A 71 0.99 6.53 2.73
N ILE A 72 0.54 6.17 3.94
CA ILE A 72 -0.02 4.84 4.20
C ILE A 72 -1.33 4.64 3.44
N ILE A 73 -2.25 5.62 3.47
CA ILE A 73 -3.55 5.53 2.79
C ILE A 73 -3.34 5.36 1.28
N ALA A 74 -2.41 6.12 0.70
CA ALA A 74 -2.13 6.07 -0.74
C ALA A 74 -1.65 4.70 -1.23
N ILE A 75 -1.00 3.90 -0.36
CA ILE A 75 -0.60 2.53 -0.68
C ILE A 75 -1.68 1.53 -0.27
N ALA A 76 -2.32 1.73 0.88
CA ALA A 76 -3.32 0.80 1.40
C ALA A 76 -4.53 0.68 0.46
N VAL A 77 -5.03 1.80 -0.09
CA VAL A 77 -6.21 1.78 -0.97
C VAL A 77 -6.01 0.93 -2.23
N PRO A 78 -4.94 1.12 -3.04
CA PRO A 78 -4.70 0.25 -4.18
C PRO A 78 -4.42 -1.21 -3.78
N THR A 79 -3.71 -1.44 -2.66
CA THR A 79 -3.43 -2.80 -2.16
C THR A 79 -4.74 -3.51 -1.82
N MET A 80 -5.64 -2.86 -1.08
CA MET A 80 -6.98 -3.40 -0.77
C MET A 80 -7.77 -3.71 -2.05
N TYR A 81 -7.75 -2.79 -3.01
CA TYR A 81 -8.41 -2.98 -4.30
C TYR A 81 -7.91 -4.25 -5.01
N PHE A 82 -6.59 -4.46 -5.08
CA PHE A 82 -6.02 -5.64 -5.74
C PHE A 82 -6.35 -6.95 -4.99
N ILE A 83 -6.31 -6.94 -3.66
CA ILE A 83 -6.65 -8.12 -2.84
C ILE A 83 -8.14 -8.48 -3.01
N ILE A 84 -9.03 -7.50 -2.94
CA ILE A 84 -10.47 -7.70 -3.12
C ILE A 84 -10.76 -8.25 -4.53
N LYS A 85 -10.17 -7.63 -5.57
CA LYS A 85 -10.31 -8.09 -6.95
C LYS A 85 -9.91 -9.55 -7.11
N THR A 86 -8.77 -9.95 -6.53
CA THR A 86 -8.27 -11.33 -6.62
C THR A 86 -9.12 -12.30 -5.81
N SER A 87 -9.60 -11.90 -4.63
CA SER A 87 -10.51 -12.70 -3.81
C SER A 87 -11.86 -12.96 -4.52
N ILE A 88 -12.41 -11.94 -5.18
CA ILE A 88 -13.63 -12.08 -5.99
C ILE A 88 -13.39 -13.03 -7.17
N TYR A 89 -12.25 -12.90 -7.87
CA TYR A 89 -11.90 -13.79 -8.98
C TYR A 89 -11.84 -15.25 -8.52
N GLN A 90 -11.22 -15.52 -7.38
CA GLN A 90 -11.14 -16.87 -6.83
C GLN A 90 -12.51 -17.42 -6.45
N SER A 91 -13.36 -16.65 -5.76
CA SER A 91 -14.70 -17.07 -5.38
C SER A 91 -15.58 -17.36 -6.60
N THR A 92 -15.29 -16.67 -7.71
CA THR A 92 -15.99 -16.87 -8.99
C THR A 92 -15.62 -18.20 -9.62
N ILE A 93 -14.34 -18.58 -9.61
CA ILE A 93 -13.90 -19.88 -10.17
C ILE A 93 -14.43 -21.05 -9.34
N GLN A 94 -14.57 -20.89 -8.04
CA GLN A 94 -14.98 -21.96 -7.11
C GLN A 94 -16.49 -22.19 -7.04
N ASN A 95 -17.32 -21.17 -7.35
CA ASN A 95 -18.78 -21.26 -7.21
C ASN A 95 -19.53 -20.82 -8.48
N PRO A 96 -20.22 -21.73 -9.19
CA PRO A 96 -20.99 -21.39 -10.41
C PRO A 96 -22.10 -20.37 -10.18
N ARG A 97 -22.70 -20.32 -8.99
CA ARG A 97 -23.71 -19.30 -8.63
C ARG A 97 -23.12 -17.88 -8.57
N THR A 98 -21.86 -17.76 -8.19
CA THR A 98 -21.15 -16.47 -8.15
C THR A 98 -20.83 -15.99 -9.56
N ILE A 99 -20.50 -16.91 -10.48
CA ILE A 99 -20.28 -16.59 -11.92
C ILE A 99 -21.52 -15.93 -12.50
N VAL A 100 -22.70 -16.50 -12.28
CA VAL A 100 -23.96 -15.95 -12.81
C VAL A 100 -24.22 -14.54 -12.27
N LYS A 101 -24.05 -14.31 -10.97
CA LYS A 101 -24.21 -12.98 -10.37
C LYS A 101 -23.25 -11.94 -10.96
N ILE A 102 -21.98 -12.30 -11.12
CA ILE A 102 -20.95 -11.40 -11.63
C ILE A 102 -21.14 -11.10 -13.12
N THR A 103 -21.61 -12.09 -13.88
CA THR A 103 -21.96 -11.92 -15.30
C THR A 103 -23.13 -10.96 -15.46
N ASN A 104 -24.18 -11.12 -14.66
CA ASN A 104 -25.36 -10.22 -14.67
C ASN A 104 -24.99 -8.76 -14.29
N LEU A 105 -23.94 -8.57 -13.49
CA LEU A 105 -23.42 -7.23 -13.12
C LEU A 105 -22.39 -6.67 -14.11
N ASN A 106 -22.14 -7.34 -15.25
CA ASN A 106 -21.11 -6.96 -16.25
C ASN A 106 -19.67 -6.82 -15.68
N LEU A 107 -19.39 -7.43 -14.53
CA LEU A 107 -18.11 -7.34 -13.85
C LEU A 107 -17.08 -8.36 -14.38
N MET A 108 -17.48 -9.33 -15.22
CA MET A 108 -16.58 -10.36 -15.77
C MET A 108 -15.39 -9.76 -16.52
N ARG A 109 -15.63 -8.74 -17.34
CA ARG A 109 -14.57 -8.05 -18.11
C ARG A 109 -13.54 -7.37 -17.22
N TRP A 110 -13.94 -6.91 -16.04
CA TRP A 110 -13.07 -6.27 -15.07
C TRP A 110 -12.22 -7.28 -14.30
N ILE A 111 -12.79 -8.49 -14.02
CA ILE A 111 -12.13 -9.53 -13.23
C ILE A 111 -11.11 -10.32 -14.07
N THR A 112 -11.42 -10.63 -15.34
CA THR A 112 -10.64 -11.56 -16.18
C THR A 112 -9.42 -10.93 -16.86
N LYS A 113 -9.21 -9.63 -16.75
CA LYS A 113 -8.27 -8.90 -17.64
C LYS A 113 -6.78 -9.01 -17.30
N ASP A 114 -6.35 -9.70 -16.22
CA ASP A 114 -4.94 -9.67 -15.86
C ASP A 114 -4.38 -10.99 -15.30
N ASP A 115 -3.51 -11.63 -16.07
CA ASP A 115 -2.61 -12.73 -15.66
C ASP A 115 -1.49 -12.29 -14.69
N THR A 116 -1.45 -11.01 -14.30
CA THR A 116 -0.36 -10.42 -13.52
C THR A 116 -0.65 -10.26 -12.03
N SER A 117 -1.76 -10.77 -11.56
CA SER A 117 -2.28 -10.43 -10.23
C SER A 117 -1.35 -10.82 -9.08
N PHE A 118 -0.69 -11.98 -9.10
CA PHE A 118 0.18 -12.42 -8.01
C PHE A 118 1.34 -11.47 -7.75
N LEU A 119 2.19 -11.23 -8.75
CA LEU A 119 3.37 -10.40 -8.61
C LEU A 119 3.03 -8.95 -8.21
N LEU A 120 1.94 -8.44 -8.77
CA LEU A 120 1.47 -7.09 -8.50
C LEU A 120 1.01 -6.96 -7.05
N ILE A 121 0.18 -7.89 -6.55
CA ILE A 121 -0.30 -7.88 -5.17
C ILE A 121 0.87 -8.05 -4.20
N PHE A 122 1.77 -8.99 -4.48
CA PHE A 122 2.95 -9.24 -3.66
C PHE A 122 3.81 -7.97 -3.51
N ILE A 123 4.06 -7.25 -4.60
CA ILE A 123 4.83 -5.99 -4.57
C ILE A 123 4.09 -4.93 -3.75
N TRP A 124 2.79 -4.72 -3.98
CA TRP A 124 2.01 -3.72 -3.24
C TRP A 124 1.90 -4.04 -1.75
N CYS A 125 1.69 -5.32 -1.39
CA CYS A 125 1.71 -5.76 0.01
C CYS A 125 3.08 -5.54 0.65
N SER A 126 4.18 -5.81 -0.07
CA SER A 126 5.54 -5.59 0.43
C SER A 126 5.80 -4.10 0.71
N PHE A 127 5.39 -3.20 -0.19
CA PHE A 127 5.50 -1.76 0.03
C PHE A 127 4.64 -1.28 1.20
N LEU A 128 3.40 -1.77 1.32
CA LEU A 128 2.53 -1.45 2.45
C LEU A 128 3.13 -1.93 3.77
N LEU A 129 3.70 -3.14 3.80
CA LEU A 129 4.36 -3.69 4.98
C LEU A 129 5.56 -2.84 5.40
N VAL A 130 6.44 -2.49 4.46
CA VAL A 130 7.61 -1.65 4.76
C VAL A 130 7.18 -0.26 5.23
N ALA A 131 6.22 0.36 4.55
CA ALA A 131 5.72 1.69 4.93
C ALA A 131 5.10 1.69 6.32
N SER A 132 4.27 0.68 6.65
CA SER A 132 3.63 0.58 7.97
C SER A 132 4.63 0.30 9.09
N LEU A 133 5.63 -0.56 8.87
CA LEU A 133 6.70 -0.79 9.83
C LEU A 133 7.55 0.46 10.10
N LEU A 134 7.87 1.23 9.06
CA LEU A 134 8.57 2.51 9.22
C LEU A 134 7.76 3.49 10.07
N VAL A 135 6.45 3.59 9.85
CA VAL A 135 5.57 4.46 10.63
C VAL A 135 5.44 4.00 12.08
N ILE A 136 5.37 2.68 12.33
CA ILE A 136 5.41 2.14 13.69
C ILE A 136 6.72 2.53 14.39
N ALA A 137 7.87 2.36 13.73
CA ALA A 137 9.16 2.73 14.29
C ALA A 137 9.22 4.23 14.62
N GLN A 138 8.73 5.10 13.75
CA GLN A 138 8.64 6.55 13.99
C GLN A 138 7.67 6.89 15.14
N THR A 139 6.59 6.14 15.30
CA THR A 139 5.65 6.33 16.43
C THR A 139 6.30 5.95 17.76
N ILE A 140 7.08 4.86 17.80
CA ILE A 140 7.84 4.46 19.00
C ILE A 140 8.87 5.53 19.38
N GLN A 141 9.48 6.19 18.38
CA GLN A 141 10.41 7.31 18.58
C GLN A 141 9.73 8.62 18.99
N GLY A 142 8.41 8.66 19.09
CA GLY A 142 7.65 9.87 19.44
C GLY A 142 7.54 10.90 18.32
N ILE A 143 7.85 10.51 17.07
CA ILE A 143 7.80 11.40 15.89
C ILE A 143 6.38 11.51 15.32
N ASN A 144 5.49 10.57 15.63
CA ASN A 144 4.11 10.52 15.18
C ASN A 144 3.14 10.37 16.36
N TYR A 145 1.89 10.75 16.15
CA TYR A 145 0.81 10.47 17.09
C TYR A 145 0.58 8.96 17.24
N SER A 146 0.31 8.50 18.45
CA SER A 146 0.12 7.08 18.79
C SER A 146 -0.98 6.39 17.96
N TRP A 147 -2.07 7.09 17.63
CA TRP A 147 -3.16 6.53 16.84
C TRP A 147 -2.74 6.14 15.39
N ILE A 148 -1.75 6.85 14.82
CA ILE A 148 -1.20 6.50 13.50
C ILE A 148 -0.38 5.22 13.58
N GLY A 149 0.36 5.02 14.67
CA GLY A 149 1.04 3.75 14.94
C GLY A 149 0.08 2.57 15.05
N ILE A 150 -1.07 2.76 15.70
CA ILE A 150 -2.12 1.73 15.78
C ILE A 150 -2.67 1.41 14.39
N LEU A 151 -2.99 2.44 13.59
CA LEU A 151 -3.43 2.26 12.20
C LEU A 151 -2.40 1.49 11.38
N ALA A 152 -1.12 1.88 11.48
CA ALA A 152 -0.02 1.20 10.81
C ALA A 152 0.11 -0.27 11.26
N GLY A 153 -0.12 -0.57 12.55
CA GLY A 153 -0.16 -1.93 13.07
C GLY A 153 -1.24 -2.79 12.41
N VAL A 154 -2.45 -2.25 12.31
CA VAL A 154 -3.57 -2.93 11.62
C VAL A 154 -3.23 -3.19 10.14
N LEU A 155 -2.64 -2.20 9.45
CA LEU A 155 -2.24 -2.34 8.06
C LEU A 155 -1.08 -3.34 7.86
N THR A 156 -0.18 -3.46 8.84
CA THR A 156 0.87 -4.49 8.84
C THR A 156 0.25 -5.89 8.87
N ILE A 157 -0.69 -6.13 9.77
CA ILE A 157 -1.40 -7.42 9.87
C ILE A 157 -2.15 -7.71 8.57
N PHE A 158 -2.86 -6.71 8.03
CA PHE A 158 -3.58 -6.82 6.78
C PHE A 158 -2.63 -7.15 5.60
N SER A 159 -1.47 -6.52 5.53
CA SER A 159 -0.46 -6.77 4.50
C SER A 159 0.09 -8.20 4.57
N ILE A 160 0.41 -8.69 5.77
CA ILE A 160 0.86 -10.07 5.98
C ILE A 160 -0.23 -11.05 5.56
N TRP A 161 -1.47 -10.82 5.99
CA TRP A 161 -2.62 -11.64 5.61
C TRP A 161 -2.82 -11.67 4.09
N GLY A 162 -2.78 -10.50 3.43
CA GLY A 162 -2.90 -10.39 1.99
C GLY A 162 -1.80 -11.15 1.24
N THR A 163 -0.57 -11.09 1.74
CA THR A 163 0.57 -11.84 1.19
C THR A 163 0.35 -13.34 1.30
N ILE A 164 -0.03 -13.84 2.48
CA ILE A 164 -0.31 -15.27 2.72
C ILE A 164 -1.42 -15.76 1.79
N LYS A 165 -2.53 -15.02 1.72
CA LYS A 165 -3.65 -15.36 0.83
C LYS A 165 -3.23 -15.41 -0.64
N THR A 166 -2.38 -14.53 -1.07
CA THR A 166 -1.87 -14.50 -2.44
C THR A 166 -1.00 -15.73 -2.75
N TYR A 167 -0.19 -16.18 -1.78
CA TYR A 167 0.57 -17.43 -1.90
C TYR A 167 -0.32 -18.66 -1.94
N GLU A 168 -1.32 -18.76 -1.06
CA GLU A 168 -2.30 -19.88 -1.09
C GLU A 168 -2.97 -20.00 -2.46
N LEU A 169 -3.34 -18.86 -3.06
CA LEU A 169 -3.96 -18.82 -4.39
C LEU A 169 -3.05 -19.34 -5.50
N GLU A 170 -1.76 -19.00 -5.44
CA GLU A 170 -0.80 -19.45 -6.45
C GLU A 170 -0.48 -20.94 -6.29
N ILE A 171 -0.40 -21.43 -5.06
CA ILE A 171 -0.22 -22.87 -4.77
C ILE A 171 -1.43 -23.67 -5.27
N ASP A 172 -2.66 -23.21 -5.00
CA ASP A 172 -3.89 -23.89 -5.47
C ASP A 172 -4.01 -23.94 -7.01
N LYS A 173 -3.37 -23.01 -7.73
CA LYS A 173 -3.29 -23.06 -9.20
C LYS A 173 -2.32 -24.13 -9.68
N ILE A 174 -1.18 -24.30 -9.01
CA ILE A 174 -0.13 -25.26 -9.39
C ILE A 174 -0.52 -26.68 -8.97
N TYR A 175 -1.14 -26.82 -7.81
CA TYR A 175 -1.59 -28.09 -7.23
C TYR A 175 -3.10 -28.02 -6.94
N PRO A 176 -3.97 -28.25 -7.94
CA PRO A 176 -5.41 -28.30 -7.70
C PRO A 176 -5.73 -29.43 -6.72
N ARG A 177 -6.36 -29.10 -5.60
CA ARG A 177 -6.78 -30.08 -4.61
C ARG A 177 -7.80 -31.03 -5.25
N GLU A 178 -7.52 -32.34 -5.22
CA GLU A 178 -8.38 -33.38 -5.79
C GLU A 178 -9.78 -33.40 -5.15
N ASP A 179 -9.92 -32.93 -3.91
CA ASP A 179 -11.19 -32.86 -3.15
C ASP A 179 -12.25 -31.94 -3.76
N LYS A 180 -11.94 -31.18 -4.81
CA LYS A 180 -12.87 -30.26 -5.49
C LYS A 180 -13.43 -30.82 -6.81
N LEU A 181 -13.11 -32.07 -7.15
CA LEU A 181 -13.56 -32.73 -8.37
C LEU A 181 -14.84 -33.61 -8.20
N TYR A 182 -15.44 -33.59 -6.99
CA TYR A 182 -16.68 -34.32 -6.70
C TYR A 182 -17.81 -33.41 -6.23
#